data_7b7d78ccbaee4f33153552176fb93c42
#
_entry.id   7b7d78ccbaee4f33153552176fb93c42
#
_cell.length_a   1.000
_cell.length_b   1.000
_cell.length_c   1.000
_cell.angle_alpha   90.00
_cell.angle_beta   90.00
_cell.angle_gamma   90.00
#
_symmetry.space_group_name_H-M   'P 1'
#
loop_
_entity.id
_entity.type
_entity.pdbx_description
1 polymer ?
#
loop_
_entity_poly.entity_id
_entity_poly.type
_entity_poly.pdbx_seq_one_letter_code
_entity_poly.pdbx_strand_id
1 'polypeptide(L)'
;MPRKPERNLLVGLDIGTSKVVAIVGELTADGTIEVVGVGSHPSRGLKRGVVVNIDSTVQSIQRAVEEAELMAGCQIHSVFAGIAGSHVRSLNSHGIVAIRDKEVTQSDVERVIDAARAVAIPADQKILHILPQEFIIDAQDGIREPVGMSGVRLEAKVHIVTGAESAAQNIVKCVQRCGLEVEDIVLEQLASSYAVLADDEKELGVCLIDIGGGTTDVAVFAGGAIRHTAVIPIAGDLVTNDIAQSLRTPTHHAEELKVKYACALSQLANADETIEVPSVGDRPARRLARQTLASVVEARYEEIFVLVRDELARSDYHDKIAAGIVLTGGSAKMDGVIELAEEIF
;
A
#
# COMPACT_ATOMS: atom_id res chain seq x y z
N MET A 1 -0.42 -41.39 16.66
CA MET A 1 -0.08 -40.01 17.05
C MET A 1 -1.33 -39.17 16.83
N PRO A 2 -1.78 -38.36 17.79
CA PRO A 2 -2.90 -37.46 17.52
C PRO A 2 -2.48 -36.50 16.40
N ARG A 3 -3.34 -36.33 15.38
CA ARG A 3 -3.17 -35.29 14.36
C ARG A 3 -3.13 -33.95 15.11
N LYS A 4 -2.07 -33.15 14.90
CA LYS A 4 -2.10 -31.74 15.32
C LYS A 4 -3.37 -31.11 14.72
N PRO A 5 -4.13 -30.32 15.49
CA PRO A 5 -5.25 -29.59 14.92
C PRO A 5 -4.77 -28.83 13.69
N GLU A 6 -5.52 -28.91 12.60
CA GLU A 6 -5.25 -28.08 11.42
C GLU A 6 -5.35 -26.63 11.87
N ARG A 7 -4.21 -25.93 11.83
CA ARG A 7 -4.17 -24.50 12.09
C ARG A 7 -4.78 -23.78 10.88
N ASN A 8 -5.73 -22.92 11.12
CA ASN A 8 -6.30 -22.08 10.09
C ASN A 8 -5.35 -20.88 9.85
N LEU A 9 -4.37 -21.08 8.99
CA LEU A 9 -3.32 -20.10 8.72
C LEU A 9 -3.68 -19.23 7.51
N LEU A 10 -3.45 -17.93 7.65
CA LEU A 10 -3.51 -16.94 6.59
C LEU A 10 -2.11 -16.36 6.41
N VAL A 11 -1.65 -16.25 5.17
CA VAL A 11 -0.31 -15.72 4.89
C VAL A 11 -0.40 -14.52 3.95
N GLY A 12 0.05 -13.37 4.44
CA GLY A 12 0.26 -12.17 3.65
C GLY A 12 1.69 -12.10 3.15
N LEU A 13 1.89 -11.84 1.86
CA LEU A 13 3.18 -11.65 1.22
C LEU A 13 3.25 -10.26 0.59
N ASP A 14 3.98 -9.36 1.23
CA ASP A 14 4.31 -8.03 0.70
C ASP A 14 5.61 -8.12 -0.11
N ILE A 15 5.53 -7.83 -1.41
CA ILE A 15 6.67 -7.86 -2.34
C ILE A 15 7.05 -6.42 -2.65
N GLY A 16 7.59 -5.72 -1.65
CA GLY A 16 7.96 -4.33 -1.75
C GLY A 16 9.28 -4.06 -2.48
N THR A 17 9.54 -2.82 -2.85
CA THR A 17 10.77 -2.42 -3.55
C THR A 17 12.03 -2.54 -2.68
N SER A 18 11.94 -2.24 -1.38
CA SER A 18 13.08 -2.27 -0.45
C SER A 18 13.21 -3.62 0.26
N LYS A 19 12.11 -4.25 0.61
CA LYS A 19 12.05 -5.52 1.34
C LYS A 19 10.88 -6.36 0.86
N VAL A 20 11.01 -7.69 1.02
CA VAL A 20 9.91 -8.64 0.93
C VAL A 20 9.58 -9.09 2.34
N VAL A 21 8.30 -9.11 2.71
CA VAL A 21 7.83 -9.51 4.04
C VAL A 21 6.75 -10.58 3.89
N ALA A 22 6.92 -11.68 4.61
CA ALA A 22 5.89 -12.72 4.76
C ALA A 22 5.38 -12.69 6.20
N ILE A 23 4.06 -12.61 6.38
CA ILE A 23 3.40 -12.60 7.69
C ILE A 23 2.46 -13.79 7.76
N VAL A 24 2.64 -14.63 8.77
CA VAL A 24 1.77 -15.77 9.05
C VAL A 24 0.85 -15.42 10.20
N GLY A 25 -0.45 -15.39 9.94
CA GLY A 25 -1.50 -15.21 10.93
C GLY A 25 -2.26 -16.50 11.18
N GLU A 26 -2.64 -16.77 12.42
CA GLU A 26 -3.55 -17.84 12.80
C GLU A 26 -4.92 -17.24 13.14
N LEU A 27 -5.97 -17.72 12.46
CA LEU A 27 -7.33 -17.30 12.75
C LEU A 27 -7.80 -18.02 14.01
N THR A 28 -8.07 -17.26 15.06
CA THR A 28 -8.52 -17.76 16.35
C THR A 28 -10.03 -18.08 16.34
N ALA A 29 -10.51 -18.78 17.36
CA ALA A 29 -11.92 -19.20 17.44
C ALA A 29 -12.91 -18.03 17.61
N ASP A 30 -12.45 -16.89 18.10
CA ASP A 30 -13.19 -15.62 18.25
C ASP A 30 -13.11 -14.72 17.00
N GLY A 31 -12.48 -15.21 15.91
CA GLY A 31 -12.42 -14.50 14.64
C GLY A 31 -11.32 -13.45 14.54
N THR A 32 -10.42 -13.37 15.53
CA THR A 32 -9.25 -12.50 15.46
C THR A 32 -8.07 -13.20 14.77
N ILE A 33 -7.14 -12.42 14.23
CA ILE A 33 -5.92 -12.92 13.60
C ILE A 33 -4.76 -12.66 14.56
N GLU A 34 -4.09 -13.73 14.98
CA GLU A 34 -2.87 -13.66 15.78
C GLU A 34 -1.65 -13.89 14.89
N VAL A 35 -0.69 -12.95 14.91
CA VAL A 35 0.54 -13.08 14.13
C VAL A 35 1.46 -14.08 14.82
N VAL A 36 1.73 -15.22 14.16
CA VAL A 36 2.54 -16.33 14.69
C VAL A 36 3.92 -16.45 14.03
N GLY A 37 4.13 -15.75 12.90
CA GLY A 37 5.41 -15.74 12.21
C GLY A 37 5.57 -14.53 11.30
N VAL A 38 6.78 -14.02 11.23
CA VAL A 38 7.18 -12.93 10.33
C VAL A 38 8.55 -13.27 9.75
N GLY A 39 8.67 -13.15 8.44
CA GLY A 39 9.96 -13.23 7.75
C GLY A 39 10.17 -11.98 6.91
N SER A 40 11.39 -11.45 6.89
CA SER A 40 11.72 -10.24 6.14
C SER A 40 13.09 -10.37 5.47
N HIS A 41 13.14 -10.08 4.18
CA HIS A 41 14.39 -10.14 3.43
C HIS A 41 14.52 -8.90 2.52
N PRO A 42 15.74 -8.34 2.36
CA PRO A 42 15.97 -7.27 1.41
C PRO A 42 15.47 -7.65 0.01
N SER A 43 14.69 -6.77 -0.60
CA SER A 43 14.15 -7.00 -1.94
C SER A 43 15.21 -6.75 -3.01
N ARG A 44 15.27 -7.64 -3.96
CA ARG A 44 16.08 -7.49 -5.18
C ARG A 44 15.21 -7.87 -6.37
N GLY A 45 15.32 -7.12 -7.45
CA GLY A 45 14.56 -7.40 -8.67
C GLY A 45 13.24 -6.63 -8.81
N LEU A 46 12.94 -5.69 -7.89
CA LEU A 46 11.84 -4.74 -8.05
C LEU A 46 12.37 -3.32 -8.26
N LYS A 47 11.58 -2.53 -8.98
CA LYS A 47 11.79 -1.10 -9.14
C LYS A 47 10.44 -0.39 -9.18
N ARG A 48 10.20 0.52 -8.23
CA ARG A 48 8.95 1.29 -8.11
C ARG A 48 7.70 0.39 -8.13
N GLY A 49 7.71 -0.68 -7.31
CA GLY A 49 6.62 -1.65 -7.21
C GLY A 49 6.48 -2.63 -8.38
N VAL A 50 7.37 -2.60 -9.38
CA VAL A 50 7.30 -3.47 -10.56
C VAL A 50 8.47 -4.46 -10.58
N VAL A 51 8.18 -5.74 -10.86
CA VAL A 51 9.20 -6.79 -11.02
C VAL A 51 9.98 -6.54 -12.31
N VAL A 52 11.29 -6.29 -12.17
CA VAL A 52 12.24 -6.09 -13.29
C VAL A 52 13.21 -7.26 -13.43
N ASN A 53 13.32 -8.13 -12.43
CA ASN A 53 14.12 -9.35 -12.47
C ASN A 53 13.44 -10.47 -11.68
N ILE A 54 12.89 -11.45 -12.38
CA ILE A 54 12.13 -12.57 -11.80
C ILE A 54 13.02 -13.40 -10.84
N ASP A 55 14.23 -13.79 -11.25
CA ASP A 55 15.07 -14.69 -10.45
C ASP A 55 15.50 -14.07 -9.14
N SER A 56 15.87 -12.79 -9.15
CA SER A 56 16.22 -12.06 -7.93
C SER A 56 15.02 -11.89 -7.00
N THR A 57 13.83 -11.64 -7.56
CA THR A 57 12.59 -11.53 -6.79
C THR A 57 12.22 -12.87 -6.14
N VAL A 58 12.31 -13.98 -6.88
CA VAL A 58 12.08 -15.33 -6.36
C VAL A 58 12.98 -15.62 -5.17
N GLN A 59 14.29 -15.31 -5.28
CA GLN A 59 15.24 -15.50 -4.17
C GLN A 59 14.86 -14.70 -2.92
N SER A 60 14.43 -13.44 -3.10
CA SER A 60 14.01 -12.59 -1.98
C SER A 60 12.73 -13.12 -1.31
N ILE A 61 11.75 -13.60 -2.11
CA ILE A 61 10.52 -14.22 -1.60
C ILE A 61 10.86 -15.50 -0.82
N GLN A 62 11.65 -16.40 -1.39
CA GLN A 62 12.03 -17.65 -0.72
C GLN A 62 12.65 -17.41 0.65
N ARG A 63 13.56 -16.45 0.77
CA ARG A 63 14.20 -16.11 2.05
C ARG A 63 13.23 -15.58 3.09
N ALA A 64 12.31 -14.67 2.68
CA ALA A 64 11.31 -14.15 3.59
C ALA A 64 10.32 -15.24 4.04
N VAL A 65 9.92 -16.13 3.13
CA VAL A 65 9.03 -17.26 3.44
C VAL A 65 9.71 -18.26 4.35
N GLU A 66 10.96 -18.68 4.07
CA GLU A 66 11.74 -19.58 4.93
C GLU A 66 11.84 -19.04 6.37
N GLU A 67 12.09 -17.75 6.56
CA GLU A 67 12.18 -17.13 7.87
C GLU A 67 10.82 -17.13 8.60
N ALA A 68 9.73 -16.81 7.88
CA ALA A 68 8.37 -16.84 8.44
C ALA A 68 7.94 -18.26 8.85
N GLU A 69 8.26 -19.28 8.04
CA GLU A 69 8.00 -20.70 8.33
C GLU A 69 8.74 -21.17 9.58
N LEU A 70 10.01 -20.78 9.72
CA LEU A 70 10.83 -21.12 10.89
C LEU A 70 10.23 -20.51 12.17
N MET A 71 9.79 -19.25 12.11
CA MET A 71 9.21 -18.57 13.26
C MET A 71 7.84 -19.15 13.63
N ALA A 72 6.97 -19.39 12.64
CA ALA A 72 5.63 -19.93 12.85
C ALA A 72 5.60 -21.44 13.16
N GLY A 73 6.68 -22.18 12.84
CA GLY A 73 6.74 -23.62 12.97
C GLY A 73 5.75 -24.36 12.07
N CYS A 74 5.52 -23.85 10.85
CA CYS A 74 4.60 -24.40 9.85
C CYS A 74 5.25 -24.42 8.47
N GLN A 75 4.57 -25.03 7.49
CA GLN A 75 4.85 -24.85 6.07
C GLN A 75 3.80 -23.96 5.43
N ILE A 76 4.22 -23.06 4.56
CA ILE A 76 3.36 -22.15 3.80
C ILE A 76 3.09 -22.78 2.44
N HIS A 77 1.82 -22.89 2.05
CA HIS A 77 1.40 -23.45 0.77
C HIS A 77 0.78 -22.40 -0.14
N SER A 78 0.06 -21.43 0.44
CA SER A 78 -0.62 -20.37 -0.31
C SER A 78 -0.45 -19.02 0.39
N VAL A 79 -0.57 -17.94 -0.38
CA VAL A 79 -0.38 -16.57 0.08
C VAL A 79 -1.35 -15.59 -0.58
N PHE A 80 -1.73 -14.55 0.15
CA PHE A 80 -2.29 -13.33 -0.40
C PHE A 80 -1.11 -12.41 -0.76
N ALA A 81 -0.96 -12.07 -2.04
CA ALA A 81 0.18 -11.28 -2.52
C ALA A 81 -0.18 -9.81 -2.69
N GLY A 82 0.64 -8.92 -2.15
CA GLY A 82 0.53 -7.48 -2.35
C GLY A 82 0.84 -7.06 -3.78
N ILE A 83 0.17 -6.03 -4.26
CA ILE A 83 0.48 -5.34 -5.52
C ILE A 83 0.43 -3.83 -5.32
N ALA A 84 1.49 -3.16 -5.76
CA ALA A 84 1.59 -1.71 -5.88
C ALA A 84 2.30 -1.34 -7.18
N GLY A 85 2.49 -0.06 -7.41
CA GLY A 85 3.27 0.43 -8.54
C GLY A 85 2.52 1.37 -9.46
N SER A 86 3.27 2.12 -10.25
CA SER A 86 2.76 3.18 -11.13
C SER A 86 1.85 2.71 -12.28
N HIS A 87 1.70 1.40 -12.45
CA HIS A 87 0.77 0.79 -13.41
C HIS A 87 -0.66 0.65 -12.84
N VAL A 88 -0.85 0.83 -11.54
CA VAL A 88 -2.16 0.80 -10.90
C VAL A 88 -2.92 2.07 -11.26
N ARG A 89 -4.19 1.90 -11.63
CA ARG A 89 -5.15 2.97 -11.94
C ARG A 89 -6.45 2.70 -11.22
N SER A 90 -7.24 3.72 -11.01
CA SER A 90 -8.58 3.56 -10.49
C SER A 90 -9.58 4.48 -11.19
N LEU A 91 -10.83 4.09 -11.10
CA LEU A 91 -11.96 4.88 -11.57
C LEU A 91 -13.20 4.54 -10.73
N ASN A 92 -14.10 5.48 -10.62
CA ASN A 92 -15.41 5.24 -10.02
C ASN A 92 -16.40 4.91 -11.14
N SER A 93 -17.24 3.92 -10.90
CA SER A 93 -18.27 3.46 -11.82
C SER A 93 -19.62 3.33 -11.15
N HIS A 94 -20.67 3.30 -11.96
CA HIS A 94 -22.04 3.27 -11.51
C HIS A 94 -22.80 2.21 -12.31
N GLY A 95 -23.43 1.27 -11.60
CA GLY A 95 -24.32 0.25 -12.17
C GLY A 95 -25.76 0.49 -11.79
N ILE A 96 -26.69 0.11 -12.67
CA ILE A 96 -28.14 0.26 -12.44
C ILE A 96 -28.85 -1.01 -12.93
N VAL A 97 -29.70 -1.59 -12.09
CA VAL A 97 -30.56 -2.72 -12.45
C VAL A 97 -31.98 -2.56 -11.90
N ALA A 98 -32.95 -3.17 -12.56
CA ALA A 98 -34.29 -3.31 -12.01
C ALA A 98 -34.33 -4.45 -10.96
N ILE A 99 -35.03 -4.22 -9.84
CA ILE A 99 -35.32 -5.23 -8.82
C ILE A 99 -36.51 -6.05 -9.30
N ARG A 100 -36.35 -7.39 -9.37
CA ARG A 100 -37.36 -8.29 -9.99
C ARG A 100 -38.59 -8.46 -9.12
N ASP A 101 -38.42 -8.76 -7.83
CA ASP A 101 -39.49 -9.16 -6.93
C ASP A 101 -39.87 -8.07 -5.91
N LYS A 102 -39.57 -6.81 -6.21
CA LYS A 102 -39.77 -5.62 -5.34
C LYS A 102 -39.00 -5.69 -4.00
N GLU A 103 -38.16 -6.68 -3.81
CA GLU A 103 -37.27 -6.83 -2.68
C GLU A 103 -35.87 -7.20 -3.19
N VAL A 104 -34.84 -6.54 -2.72
CA VAL A 104 -33.47 -6.72 -3.16
C VAL A 104 -32.94 -8.07 -2.67
N THR A 105 -32.50 -8.89 -3.60
CA THR A 105 -31.85 -10.18 -3.33
C THR A 105 -30.34 -10.07 -3.53
N GLN A 106 -29.59 -11.07 -3.04
CA GLN A 106 -28.14 -11.18 -3.28
C GLN A 106 -27.82 -11.22 -4.80
N SER A 107 -28.68 -11.86 -5.60
CA SER A 107 -28.54 -11.89 -7.06
C SER A 107 -28.72 -10.52 -7.71
N ASP A 108 -29.53 -9.62 -7.12
CA ASP A 108 -29.67 -8.25 -7.62
C ASP A 108 -28.41 -7.43 -7.31
N VAL A 109 -27.79 -7.65 -6.15
CA VAL A 109 -26.50 -7.05 -5.77
C VAL A 109 -25.40 -7.50 -6.72
N GLU A 110 -25.28 -8.78 -7.01
CA GLU A 110 -24.31 -9.30 -7.98
C GLU A 110 -24.52 -8.68 -9.37
N ARG A 111 -25.78 -8.63 -9.85
CA ARG A 111 -26.10 -8.03 -11.15
C ARG A 111 -25.77 -6.54 -11.23
N VAL A 112 -26.02 -5.78 -10.17
CA VAL A 112 -25.72 -4.32 -10.19
C VAL A 112 -24.22 -4.06 -10.13
N ILE A 113 -23.46 -4.89 -9.43
CA ILE A 113 -21.99 -4.84 -9.43
C ILE A 113 -21.44 -5.23 -10.81
N ASP A 114 -21.99 -6.28 -11.44
CA ASP A 114 -21.60 -6.67 -12.80
C ASP A 114 -21.92 -5.56 -13.82
N ALA A 115 -23.06 -4.88 -13.66
CA ALA A 115 -23.39 -3.71 -14.48
C ALA A 115 -22.39 -2.57 -14.29
N ALA A 116 -21.99 -2.30 -13.04
CA ALA A 116 -20.94 -1.31 -12.75
C ALA A 116 -19.56 -1.72 -13.28
N ARG A 117 -19.27 -3.03 -13.34
CA ARG A 117 -18.03 -3.60 -13.88
C ARG A 117 -17.92 -3.46 -15.40
N ALA A 118 -19.03 -3.31 -16.11
CA ALA A 118 -19.08 -3.26 -17.57
C ALA A 118 -18.55 -1.92 -18.14
N VAL A 119 -17.36 -1.51 -17.68
CA VAL A 119 -16.65 -0.31 -18.17
C VAL A 119 -15.54 -0.71 -19.14
N ALA A 120 -15.27 0.15 -20.11
CA ALA A 120 -14.16 -0.08 -21.02
C ALA A 120 -12.83 0.17 -20.29
N ILE A 121 -12.01 -0.86 -20.19
CA ILE A 121 -10.63 -0.79 -19.69
C ILE A 121 -9.64 -1.06 -20.83
N PRO A 122 -8.42 -0.49 -20.80
CA PRO A 122 -7.38 -0.80 -21.78
C PRO A 122 -7.08 -2.30 -21.84
N ALA A 123 -6.74 -2.82 -23.03
CA ALA A 123 -6.55 -4.26 -23.26
C ALA A 123 -5.34 -4.86 -22.50
N ASP A 124 -4.39 -4.01 -22.07
CA ASP A 124 -3.22 -4.37 -21.26
C ASP A 124 -3.46 -4.29 -19.75
N GLN A 125 -4.68 -3.92 -19.34
CA GLN A 125 -5.10 -3.79 -17.95
C GLN A 125 -6.07 -4.91 -17.56
N LYS A 126 -6.02 -5.30 -16.28
CA LYS A 126 -7.04 -6.15 -15.67
C LYS A 126 -7.62 -5.49 -14.44
N ILE A 127 -8.85 -5.80 -14.10
CA ILE A 127 -9.47 -5.39 -12.84
C ILE A 127 -8.82 -6.19 -11.71
N LEU A 128 -8.31 -5.48 -10.72
CA LEU A 128 -7.74 -6.05 -9.49
C LEU A 128 -8.82 -6.10 -8.40
N HIS A 129 -9.55 -4.99 -8.21
CA HIS A 129 -10.61 -4.91 -7.21
C HIS A 129 -11.83 -4.16 -7.76
N ILE A 130 -13.01 -4.56 -7.26
CA ILE A 130 -14.27 -3.82 -7.38
C ILE A 130 -14.77 -3.61 -5.96
N LEU A 131 -14.73 -2.38 -5.49
CA LEU A 131 -15.00 -2.04 -4.10
C LEU A 131 -16.31 -1.23 -4.03
N PRO A 132 -17.42 -1.81 -3.53
CA PRO A 132 -18.66 -1.07 -3.37
C PRO A 132 -18.49 0.14 -2.46
N GLN A 133 -19.04 1.28 -2.86
CA GLN A 133 -19.01 2.51 -2.09
C GLN A 133 -20.35 2.76 -1.38
N GLU A 134 -21.43 2.60 -2.12
CA GLU A 134 -22.80 2.72 -1.62
C GLU A 134 -23.78 2.10 -2.62
N PHE A 135 -24.94 1.75 -2.12
CA PHE A 135 -26.09 1.38 -2.92
C PHE A 135 -27.17 2.43 -2.82
N ILE A 136 -27.99 2.55 -3.89
CA ILE A 136 -29.11 3.46 -3.96
C ILE A 136 -30.33 2.66 -4.37
N ILE A 137 -31.42 2.75 -3.60
CA ILE A 137 -32.70 2.12 -3.92
C ILE A 137 -33.70 3.20 -4.22
N ASP A 138 -34.21 3.23 -5.46
CA ASP A 138 -35.09 4.28 -6.01
C ASP A 138 -34.45 5.69 -5.89
N ALA A 139 -34.74 6.43 -4.81
CA ALA A 139 -34.16 7.74 -4.52
C ALA A 139 -33.43 7.80 -3.17
N GLN A 140 -33.30 6.68 -2.47
CA GLN A 140 -32.62 6.60 -1.17
C GLN A 140 -31.16 6.18 -1.40
N ASP A 141 -30.22 7.05 -1.12
CA ASP A 141 -28.78 6.84 -1.16
C ASP A 141 -28.19 6.40 0.19
N GLY A 142 -26.87 6.21 0.24
CA GLY A 142 -26.13 5.89 1.46
C GLY A 142 -26.37 4.49 2.03
N ILE A 143 -26.98 3.58 1.27
CA ILE A 143 -27.27 2.22 1.71
C ILE A 143 -26.00 1.38 1.59
N ARG A 144 -25.63 0.65 2.65
CA ARG A 144 -24.48 -0.29 2.66
C ARG A 144 -24.91 -1.74 2.46
N GLU A 145 -26.01 -2.13 3.06
CA GLU A 145 -26.57 -3.48 3.00
C GLU A 145 -27.98 -3.43 2.38
N PRO A 146 -28.07 -3.55 1.05
CA PRO A 146 -29.35 -3.39 0.35
C PRO A 146 -30.25 -4.64 0.40
N VAL A 147 -29.70 -5.84 0.71
CA VAL A 147 -30.45 -7.10 0.69
C VAL A 147 -31.62 -7.08 1.66
N GLY A 148 -32.81 -7.48 1.20
CA GLY A 148 -34.05 -7.46 1.98
C GLY A 148 -34.80 -6.12 1.95
N MET A 149 -34.23 -5.05 1.38
CA MET A 149 -34.91 -3.78 1.22
C MET A 149 -35.87 -3.81 0.03
N SER A 150 -37.01 -3.12 0.17
CA SER A 150 -38.00 -3.02 -0.90
C SER A 150 -37.72 -1.85 -1.84
N GLY A 151 -37.92 -2.07 -3.14
CA GLY A 151 -37.73 -1.07 -4.17
C GLY A 151 -37.96 -1.62 -5.59
N VAL A 152 -37.78 -0.74 -6.57
CA VAL A 152 -37.97 -1.07 -7.99
C VAL A 152 -36.64 -0.99 -8.76
N ARG A 153 -35.73 -0.12 -8.33
CA ARG A 153 -34.44 0.16 -8.97
C ARG A 153 -33.33 0.09 -7.93
N LEU A 154 -32.32 -0.71 -8.21
CA LEU A 154 -31.07 -0.78 -7.45
C LEU A 154 -29.93 -0.20 -8.26
N GLU A 155 -29.18 0.71 -7.63
CA GLU A 155 -27.95 1.28 -8.18
C GLU A 155 -26.79 0.95 -7.24
N ALA A 156 -25.60 0.80 -7.79
CA ALA A 156 -24.35 0.65 -7.02
C ALA A 156 -23.29 1.63 -7.55
N LYS A 157 -22.70 2.39 -6.66
CA LYS A 157 -21.45 3.10 -6.91
C LYS A 157 -20.30 2.25 -6.44
N VAL A 158 -19.29 2.08 -7.28
CA VAL A 158 -18.15 1.22 -7.00
C VAL A 158 -16.84 1.94 -7.36
N HIS A 159 -15.79 1.66 -6.58
CA HIS A 159 -14.43 2.01 -6.93
C HIS A 159 -13.77 0.81 -7.60
N ILE A 160 -13.35 0.96 -8.85
CA ILE A 160 -12.68 -0.07 -9.64
C ILE A 160 -11.19 0.24 -9.66
N VAL A 161 -10.39 -0.71 -9.23
CA VAL A 161 -8.93 -0.65 -9.32
C VAL A 161 -8.47 -1.59 -10.41
N THR A 162 -7.65 -1.07 -11.33
CA THR A 162 -7.03 -1.84 -12.42
C THR A 162 -5.51 -1.80 -12.30
N GLY A 163 -4.84 -2.76 -12.87
CA GLY A 163 -3.39 -2.81 -12.95
C GLY A 163 -2.93 -3.48 -14.24
N ALA A 164 -1.70 -3.23 -14.66
CA ALA A 164 -1.14 -3.90 -15.83
C ALA A 164 -1.18 -5.42 -15.63
N GLU A 165 -1.78 -6.13 -16.58
CA GLU A 165 -1.92 -7.58 -16.51
C GLU A 165 -0.56 -8.27 -16.41
N SER A 166 0.43 -7.80 -17.17
CA SER A 166 1.80 -8.33 -17.14
C SER A 166 2.47 -8.17 -15.75
N ALA A 167 2.20 -7.08 -15.03
CA ALA A 167 2.75 -6.86 -13.70
C ALA A 167 2.17 -7.84 -12.69
N ALA A 168 0.85 -8.03 -12.70
CA ALA A 168 0.18 -9.01 -11.85
C ALA A 168 0.64 -10.44 -12.17
N GLN A 169 0.74 -10.80 -13.45
CA GLN A 169 1.24 -12.10 -13.88
C GLN A 169 2.70 -12.36 -13.44
N ASN A 170 3.56 -11.34 -13.44
CA ASN A 170 4.94 -11.48 -12.98
C ASN A 170 5.01 -11.73 -11.47
N ILE A 171 4.16 -11.09 -10.66
CA ILE A 171 4.03 -11.40 -9.23
C ILE A 171 3.61 -12.85 -9.03
N VAL A 172 2.50 -13.27 -9.66
CA VAL A 172 2.03 -14.66 -9.59
C VAL A 172 3.12 -15.66 -9.99
N LYS A 173 3.83 -15.38 -11.09
CA LYS A 173 4.94 -16.23 -11.56
C LYS A 173 6.08 -16.33 -10.55
N CYS A 174 6.44 -15.23 -9.89
CA CYS A 174 7.48 -15.24 -8.85
C CYS A 174 7.05 -16.11 -7.67
N VAL A 175 5.82 -15.98 -7.19
CA VAL A 175 5.26 -16.74 -6.07
C VAL A 175 5.18 -18.24 -6.43
N GLN A 176 4.66 -18.57 -7.61
CA GLN A 176 4.55 -19.95 -8.09
C GLN A 176 5.92 -20.64 -8.23
N ARG A 177 6.95 -19.90 -8.66
CA ARG A 177 8.33 -20.43 -8.73
C ARG A 177 8.95 -20.70 -7.35
N CYS A 178 8.37 -20.15 -6.28
CA CYS A 178 8.71 -20.52 -4.91
C CYS A 178 7.95 -21.77 -4.42
N GLY A 179 7.11 -22.39 -5.24
CA GLY A 179 6.28 -23.53 -4.89
C GLY A 179 5.02 -23.16 -4.10
N LEU A 180 4.60 -21.90 -4.15
CA LEU A 180 3.44 -21.35 -3.44
C LEU A 180 2.28 -21.09 -4.40
N GLU A 181 1.05 -21.18 -3.90
CA GLU A 181 -0.16 -20.76 -4.60
C GLU A 181 -0.52 -19.31 -4.21
N VAL A 182 -1.04 -18.55 -5.17
CA VAL A 182 -1.58 -17.21 -4.91
C VAL A 182 -3.09 -17.34 -4.75
N GLU A 183 -3.57 -17.09 -3.53
CA GLU A 183 -5.01 -17.09 -3.23
C GLU A 183 -5.68 -15.87 -3.89
N ASP A 184 -5.10 -14.68 -3.68
CA ASP A 184 -5.56 -13.46 -4.31
C ASP A 184 -4.43 -12.43 -4.37
N ILE A 185 -4.63 -11.40 -5.21
CA ILE A 185 -3.75 -10.23 -5.31
C ILE A 185 -4.46 -9.04 -4.66
N VAL A 186 -3.85 -8.48 -3.65
CA VAL A 186 -4.40 -7.40 -2.83
C VAL A 186 -3.65 -6.10 -3.07
N LEU A 187 -4.37 -5.02 -3.32
CA LEU A 187 -3.81 -3.68 -3.43
C LEU A 187 -3.17 -3.26 -2.08
N GLU A 188 -1.89 -2.85 -2.09
CA GLU A 188 -1.13 -2.61 -0.85
C GLU A 188 -1.76 -1.52 0.03
N GLN A 189 -2.18 -0.37 -0.52
CA GLN A 189 -2.82 0.68 0.27
C GLN A 189 -4.20 0.26 0.83
N LEU A 190 -4.88 -0.70 0.19
CA LEU A 190 -6.10 -1.29 0.76
C LEU A 190 -5.75 -2.17 1.96
N ALA A 191 -4.72 -3.02 1.84
CA ALA A 191 -4.25 -3.86 2.94
C ALA A 191 -3.76 -3.00 4.13
N SER A 192 -2.94 -1.97 3.86
CA SER A 192 -2.47 -1.02 4.88
C SER A 192 -3.63 -0.34 5.61
N SER A 193 -4.71 0.01 4.89
CA SER A 193 -5.88 0.66 5.49
C SER A 193 -6.59 -0.20 6.53
N TYR A 194 -6.60 -1.53 6.38
CA TYR A 194 -7.16 -2.44 7.38
C TYR A 194 -6.29 -2.55 8.64
N ALA A 195 -4.99 -2.32 8.50
CA ALA A 195 -4.05 -2.43 9.61
C ALA A 195 -3.95 -1.15 10.45
N VAL A 196 -4.15 0.03 9.83
CA VAL A 196 -3.80 1.31 10.48
C VAL A 196 -4.95 2.29 10.64
N LEU A 197 -6.08 2.12 9.93
CA LEU A 197 -7.21 3.04 10.01
C LEU A 197 -8.33 2.46 10.87
N ALA A 198 -8.87 3.28 11.77
CA ALA A 198 -10.09 2.99 12.50
C ALA A 198 -11.34 3.18 11.62
N ASP A 199 -12.43 2.49 11.95
CA ASP A 199 -13.68 2.62 11.20
C ASP A 199 -14.26 4.03 11.27
N ASP A 200 -14.14 4.70 12.42
CA ASP A 200 -14.57 6.08 12.61
C ASP A 200 -13.79 7.06 11.71
N GLU A 201 -12.49 6.83 11.50
CA GLU A 201 -11.68 7.63 10.57
C GLU A 201 -12.16 7.45 9.13
N LYS A 202 -12.43 6.21 8.71
CA LYS A 202 -12.98 5.90 7.38
C LYS A 202 -14.36 6.52 7.18
N GLU A 203 -15.17 6.58 8.23
CA GLU A 203 -16.49 7.20 8.19
C GLU A 203 -16.43 8.73 8.06
N LEU A 204 -15.62 9.37 8.90
CA LEU A 204 -15.45 10.83 8.93
C LEU A 204 -14.72 11.37 7.69
N GLY A 205 -13.92 10.53 7.06
CA GLY A 205 -13.06 10.86 5.92
C GLY A 205 -11.61 11.02 6.33
N VAL A 206 -10.74 10.20 5.71
CA VAL A 206 -9.30 10.14 5.99
C VAL A 206 -8.53 9.88 4.71
N CYS A 207 -7.34 10.47 4.61
CA CYS A 207 -6.37 10.14 3.58
C CYS A 207 -5.25 9.29 4.18
N LEU A 208 -5.08 8.07 3.69
CA LEU A 208 -3.94 7.21 3.99
C LEU A 208 -2.83 7.49 2.98
N ILE A 209 -1.62 7.72 3.47
CA ILE A 209 -0.41 7.88 2.67
C ILE A 209 0.61 6.84 3.12
N ASP A 210 0.82 5.82 2.30
CA ASP A 210 1.80 4.76 2.53
C ASP A 210 3.11 5.10 1.79
N ILE A 211 4.14 5.49 2.53
CA ILE A 211 5.43 5.90 1.95
C ILE A 211 6.40 4.72 2.03
N GLY A 212 6.44 3.95 0.94
CA GLY A 212 7.33 2.81 0.78
C GLY A 212 8.78 3.18 0.41
N GLY A 213 9.47 2.21 -0.20
CA GLY A 213 10.80 2.45 -0.81
C GLY A 213 10.69 3.04 -2.21
N GLY A 214 9.86 2.46 -3.06
CA GLY A 214 9.75 2.80 -4.48
C GLY A 214 8.54 3.64 -4.85
N THR A 215 7.46 3.58 -4.08
CA THR A 215 6.17 4.25 -4.30
C THR A 215 5.66 4.91 -3.03
N THR A 216 4.88 5.96 -3.22
CA THR A 216 4.00 6.52 -2.21
C THR A 216 2.56 6.27 -2.68
N ASP A 217 1.83 5.48 -1.92
CA ASP A 217 0.52 4.99 -2.26
C ASP A 217 -0.54 5.75 -1.44
N VAL A 218 -1.54 6.29 -2.13
CA VAL A 218 -2.58 7.14 -1.54
C VAL A 218 -3.92 6.44 -1.62
N ALA A 219 -4.66 6.43 -0.52
CA ALA A 219 -6.05 5.99 -0.48
C ALA A 219 -6.92 6.94 0.33
N VAL A 220 -8.04 7.37 -0.22
CA VAL A 220 -8.98 8.25 0.44
C VAL A 220 -10.25 7.48 0.78
N PHE A 221 -10.65 7.56 2.04
CA PHE A 221 -11.87 6.98 2.56
C PHE A 221 -12.82 8.11 2.99
N ALA A 222 -14.10 7.93 2.76
CA ALA A 222 -15.15 8.79 3.28
C ALA A 222 -16.49 8.04 3.28
N GLY A 223 -17.30 8.21 4.33
CA GLY A 223 -18.53 7.45 4.51
C GLY A 223 -18.27 5.95 4.58
N GLY A 224 -17.19 5.51 5.25
CA GLY A 224 -16.81 4.13 5.45
C GLY A 224 -16.33 3.37 4.22
N ALA A 225 -16.21 4.04 3.06
CA ALA A 225 -15.83 3.41 1.80
C ALA A 225 -14.65 4.11 1.14
N ILE A 226 -13.88 3.35 0.35
CA ILE A 226 -12.80 3.91 -0.45
C ILE A 226 -13.37 4.74 -1.60
N ARG A 227 -12.85 5.96 -1.77
CA ARG A 227 -13.34 6.94 -2.74
C ARG A 227 -12.34 7.23 -3.84
N HIS A 228 -11.06 7.18 -3.50
CA HIS A 228 -9.98 7.47 -4.44
C HIS A 228 -8.73 6.69 -4.07
N THR A 229 -7.97 6.25 -5.08
CA THR A 229 -6.64 5.68 -4.92
C THR A 229 -5.68 6.23 -5.97
N ALA A 230 -4.45 6.48 -5.58
CA ALA A 230 -3.40 6.92 -6.48
C ALA A 230 -2.04 6.33 -6.08
N VAL A 231 -1.11 6.32 -7.03
CA VAL A 231 0.27 5.88 -6.80
C VAL A 231 1.22 6.94 -7.34
N ILE A 232 2.09 7.42 -6.48
CA ILE A 232 3.15 8.39 -6.80
C ILE A 232 4.48 7.63 -6.83
N PRO A 233 5.21 7.60 -7.96
CA PRO A 233 6.43 6.81 -8.12
C PRO A 233 7.68 7.51 -7.53
N ILE A 234 7.51 8.15 -6.39
CA ILE A 234 8.54 8.86 -5.60
C ILE A 234 8.39 8.43 -4.15
N ALA A 235 9.48 7.93 -3.53
CA ALA A 235 9.49 7.46 -2.14
C ALA A 235 10.92 7.33 -1.60
N GLY A 236 11.12 6.52 -0.57
CA GLY A 236 12.36 6.42 0.21
C GLY A 236 13.65 6.14 -0.57
N ASP A 237 13.59 5.40 -1.68
CA ASP A 237 14.76 5.10 -2.51
C ASP A 237 15.30 6.36 -3.22
N LEU A 238 14.41 7.30 -3.58
CA LEU A 238 14.83 8.57 -4.15
C LEU A 238 15.48 9.47 -3.10
N VAL A 239 14.99 9.44 -1.85
CA VAL A 239 15.68 10.11 -0.73
C VAL A 239 17.11 9.58 -0.57
N THR A 240 17.29 8.26 -0.62
CA THR A 240 18.62 7.63 -0.56
C THR A 240 19.51 8.07 -1.72
N ASN A 241 18.96 8.13 -2.93
CA ASN A 241 19.70 8.58 -4.11
C ASN A 241 20.12 10.06 -4.01
N ASP A 242 19.25 10.92 -3.51
CA ASP A 242 19.55 12.35 -3.30
C ASP A 242 20.68 12.53 -2.28
N ILE A 243 20.63 11.77 -1.18
CA ILE A 243 21.71 11.75 -0.19
C ILE A 243 23.01 11.27 -0.84
N ALA A 244 23.00 10.17 -1.59
CA ALA A 244 24.18 9.62 -2.25
C ALA A 244 24.83 10.63 -3.20
N GLN A 245 24.02 11.33 -3.99
CA GLN A 245 24.49 12.34 -4.95
C GLN A 245 24.97 13.63 -4.27
N SER A 246 24.15 14.17 -3.38
CA SER A 246 24.46 15.46 -2.71
C SER A 246 25.65 15.35 -1.79
N LEU A 247 25.74 14.25 -1.03
CA LEU A 247 26.83 14.02 -0.11
C LEU A 247 28.00 13.25 -0.75
N ARG A 248 27.89 12.83 -2.01
CA ARG A 248 28.92 12.07 -2.74
C ARG A 248 29.40 10.85 -1.93
N THR A 249 28.45 10.06 -1.47
CA THR A 249 28.66 8.83 -0.69
C THR A 249 28.10 7.61 -1.44
N PRO A 250 28.64 6.40 -1.23
CA PRO A 250 28.05 5.20 -1.82
C PRO A 250 26.59 5.01 -1.37
N THR A 251 25.74 4.47 -2.24
CA THR A 251 24.27 4.33 -1.99
C THR A 251 23.96 3.56 -0.71
N HIS A 252 24.72 2.49 -0.40
CA HIS A 252 24.48 1.73 0.83
C HIS A 252 24.78 2.56 2.11
N HIS A 253 25.81 3.41 2.09
CA HIS A 253 26.07 4.33 3.19
C HIS A 253 25.05 5.48 3.22
N ALA A 254 24.55 5.92 2.06
CA ALA A 254 23.46 6.90 2.01
C ALA A 254 22.19 6.35 2.69
N GLU A 255 21.88 5.06 2.50
CA GLU A 255 20.77 4.39 3.18
C GLU A 255 20.99 4.31 4.70
N GLU A 256 22.19 3.94 5.14
CA GLU A 256 22.55 3.93 6.56
C GLU A 256 22.43 5.33 7.19
N LEU A 257 22.92 6.37 6.50
CA LEU A 257 22.82 7.77 6.95
C LEU A 257 21.34 8.21 7.02
N LYS A 258 20.52 7.84 6.02
CA LYS A 258 19.09 8.12 6.01
C LYS A 258 18.40 7.53 7.24
N VAL A 259 18.58 6.26 7.48
CA VAL A 259 17.92 5.54 8.60
C VAL A 259 18.36 6.05 9.96
N LYS A 260 19.64 6.45 10.10
CA LYS A 260 20.23 6.76 11.40
C LYS A 260 20.20 8.23 11.78
N TYR A 261 20.32 9.14 10.81
CA TYR A 261 20.57 10.55 11.10
C TYR A 261 19.67 11.53 10.35
N ALA A 262 18.89 11.05 9.36
CA ALA A 262 18.08 11.96 8.57
C ALA A 262 16.92 12.55 9.40
N CYS A 263 16.42 13.68 8.90
CA CYS A 263 15.25 14.37 9.42
C CYS A 263 14.54 15.04 8.23
N ALA A 264 13.22 14.92 8.16
CA ALA A 264 12.42 15.48 7.09
C ALA A 264 12.18 16.99 7.23
N LEU A 265 12.45 17.57 8.41
CA LEU A 265 12.35 19.00 8.66
C LEU A 265 13.68 19.50 9.24
N SER A 266 14.43 20.27 8.44
CA SER A 266 15.81 20.67 8.76
C SER A 266 15.91 21.53 10.03
N GLN A 267 14.85 22.24 10.38
CA GLN A 267 14.78 23.05 11.60
C GLN A 267 14.83 22.19 12.88
N LEU A 268 14.40 20.93 12.82
CA LEU A 268 14.44 19.99 13.95
C LEU A 268 15.82 19.31 14.08
N ALA A 269 16.65 19.35 13.06
CA ALA A 269 18.00 18.82 13.12
C ALA A 269 18.91 19.74 13.95
N ASN A 270 19.58 19.17 14.97
CA ASN A 270 20.50 19.95 15.80
C ASN A 270 21.67 20.53 14.96
N ALA A 271 21.82 21.84 14.97
CA ALA A 271 22.84 22.55 14.18
C ALA A 271 24.28 22.22 14.62
N ASP A 272 24.49 21.87 15.89
CA ASP A 272 25.80 21.53 16.44
C ASP A 272 26.19 20.07 16.25
N GLU A 273 25.23 19.21 15.80
CA GLU A 273 25.49 17.81 15.56
C GLU A 273 26.22 17.61 14.23
N THR A 274 27.30 16.85 14.26
CA THR A 274 28.05 16.46 13.07
C THR A 274 27.98 14.96 12.86
N ILE A 275 27.86 14.57 11.60
CA ILE A 275 27.83 13.19 11.16
C ILE A 275 29.06 12.88 10.31
N GLU A 276 29.50 11.63 10.36
CA GLU A 276 30.60 11.13 9.52
C GLU A 276 30.01 10.53 8.24
N VAL A 277 30.44 11.08 7.11
CA VAL A 277 29.96 10.69 5.77
C VAL A 277 31.08 9.97 5.02
N PRO A 278 30.98 8.65 4.78
CA PRO A 278 31.92 7.92 3.96
C PRO A 278 32.00 8.50 2.54
N SER A 279 33.20 8.58 2.01
CA SER A 279 33.43 9.10 0.65
C SER A 279 33.47 7.98 -0.38
N VAL A 280 33.22 8.33 -1.65
CA VAL A 280 33.37 7.39 -2.77
C VAL A 280 34.86 7.13 -3.05
N GLY A 281 35.24 5.88 -3.25
CA GLY A 281 36.62 5.43 -3.47
C GLY A 281 37.48 5.48 -2.20
N ASP A 282 38.79 5.54 -2.35
CA ASP A 282 39.76 5.51 -1.23
C ASP A 282 39.94 6.84 -0.47
N ARG A 283 38.95 7.73 -0.55
CA ARG A 283 38.96 9.01 0.14
C ARG A 283 38.54 8.86 1.59
N PRO A 284 39.13 9.59 2.53
CA PRO A 284 38.73 9.56 3.93
C PRO A 284 37.28 10.05 4.09
N ALA A 285 36.60 9.54 5.11
CA ALA A 285 35.29 10.05 5.50
C ALA A 285 35.35 11.54 5.88
N ARG A 286 34.23 12.24 5.66
CA ARG A 286 34.13 13.69 5.93
C ARG A 286 33.15 13.94 7.06
N ARG A 287 33.37 14.96 7.85
CA ARG A 287 32.39 15.42 8.83
C ARG A 287 31.56 16.54 8.22
N LEU A 288 30.24 16.39 8.31
CA LEU A 288 29.25 17.35 7.86
C LEU A 288 28.24 17.63 8.98
N ALA A 289 27.66 18.83 9.00
CA ALA A 289 26.55 19.11 9.90
C ALA A 289 25.36 18.22 9.57
N ARG A 290 24.66 17.65 10.58
CA ARG A 290 23.45 16.85 10.41
C ARG A 290 22.38 17.64 9.66
N GLN A 291 22.31 18.95 9.89
CA GLN A 291 21.39 19.84 9.19
C GLN A 291 21.59 19.85 7.67
N THR A 292 22.82 19.65 7.16
CA THR A 292 23.08 19.51 5.72
C THR A 292 22.40 18.25 5.14
N LEU A 293 22.42 17.13 5.87
CA LEU A 293 21.69 15.92 5.48
C LEU A 293 20.19 16.19 5.53
N ALA A 294 19.69 16.81 6.60
CA ALA A 294 18.28 17.11 6.77
C ALA A 294 17.74 18.00 5.63
N SER A 295 18.48 19.03 5.20
CA SER A 295 18.04 19.89 4.08
C SER A 295 17.91 19.14 2.74
N VAL A 296 18.72 18.10 2.52
CA VAL A 296 18.58 17.25 1.32
C VAL A 296 17.33 16.39 1.41
N VAL A 297 17.05 15.84 2.60
CA VAL A 297 15.92 14.96 2.85
C VAL A 297 14.60 15.73 2.81
N GLU A 298 14.53 16.90 3.46
CA GLU A 298 13.39 17.80 3.50
C GLU A 298 12.88 18.13 2.10
N ALA A 299 13.75 18.53 1.18
CA ALA A 299 13.37 18.87 -0.19
C ALA A 299 12.66 17.72 -0.91
N ARG A 300 13.03 16.46 -0.64
CA ARG A 300 12.37 15.30 -1.24
C ARG A 300 11.04 14.97 -0.57
N TYR A 301 10.93 15.07 0.74
CA TYR A 301 9.67 14.87 1.43
C TYR A 301 8.66 15.97 1.12
N GLU A 302 9.13 17.22 1.00
CA GLU A 302 8.29 18.33 0.54
C GLU A 302 7.70 18.03 -0.86
N GLU A 303 8.53 17.56 -1.80
CA GLU A 303 8.05 17.16 -3.13
C GLU A 303 7.00 16.04 -3.04
N ILE A 304 7.21 15.00 -2.21
CA ILE A 304 6.24 13.91 -2.02
C ILE A 304 4.91 14.48 -1.53
N PHE A 305 4.92 15.30 -0.49
CA PHE A 305 3.70 15.83 0.10
C PHE A 305 2.98 16.84 -0.80
N VAL A 306 3.72 17.65 -1.55
CA VAL A 306 3.14 18.54 -2.57
C VAL A 306 2.42 17.73 -3.65
N LEU A 307 3.02 16.64 -4.14
CA LEU A 307 2.39 15.76 -5.13
C LEU A 307 1.14 15.05 -4.57
N VAL A 308 1.17 14.63 -3.30
CA VAL A 308 -0.02 14.06 -2.63
C VAL A 308 -1.12 15.12 -2.49
N ARG A 309 -0.78 16.33 -2.05
CA ARG A 309 -1.73 17.44 -1.95
C ARG A 309 -2.38 17.77 -3.29
N ASP A 310 -1.58 17.82 -4.34
CA ASP A 310 -2.08 18.08 -5.70
C ASP A 310 -2.97 16.93 -6.20
N GLU A 311 -2.68 15.68 -5.81
CA GLU A 311 -3.54 14.53 -6.10
C GLU A 311 -4.86 14.58 -5.34
N LEU A 312 -4.84 14.95 -4.07
CA LEU A 312 -6.05 15.18 -3.27
C LEU A 312 -6.92 16.29 -3.85
N ALA A 313 -6.32 17.39 -4.28
CA ALA A 313 -7.06 18.49 -4.92
C ALA A 313 -7.74 18.04 -6.22
N ARG A 314 -7.10 17.13 -7.00
CA ARG A 314 -7.70 16.58 -8.23
C ARG A 314 -8.80 15.55 -7.98
N SER A 315 -8.79 14.90 -6.82
CA SER A 315 -9.76 13.86 -6.46
C SER A 315 -11.12 14.36 -6.01
N ASP A 316 -11.31 15.68 -5.81
CA ASP A 316 -12.49 16.30 -5.21
C ASP A 316 -12.79 15.85 -3.76
N TYR A 317 -11.80 15.25 -3.07
CA TYR A 317 -11.95 14.79 -1.69
C TYR A 317 -11.15 15.59 -0.66
N HIS A 318 -10.43 16.61 -1.07
CA HIS A 318 -9.62 17.46 -0.19
C HIS A 318 -10.41 17.99 1.03
N ASP A 319 -11.64 18.49 0.80
CA ASP A 319 -12.49 19.04 1.86
C ASP A 319 -13.32 17.97 2.61
N LYS A 320 -13.13 16.69 2.29
CA LYS A 320 -13.93 15.57 2.84
C LYS A 320 -13.12 14.65 3.76
N ILE A 321 -11.89 15.00 4.09
CA ILE A 321 -11.01 14.22 4.97
C ILE A 321 -10.96 14.87 6.37
N ALA A 322 -12.11 14.89 7.04
CA ALA A 322 -12.24 15.55 8.35
C ALA A 322 -11.38 14.91 9.45
N ALA A 323 -11.08 13.60 9.34
CA ALA A 323 -10.13 12.91 10.23
C ALA A 323 -8.66 13.17 9.86
N GLY A 324 -8.39 13.92 8.77
CA GLY A 324 -7.05 14.31 8.37
C GLY A 324 -6.29 13.25 7.59
N ILE A 325 -4.98 13.15 7.84
CA ILE A 325 -4.05 12.32 7.09
C ILE A 325 -3.38 11.33 8.04
N VAL A 326 -3.30 10.06 7.62
CA VAL A 326 -2.56 9.01 8.32
C VAL A 326 -1.37 8.60 7.48
N LEU A 327 -0.17 8.70 8.05
CA LEU A 327 1.08 8.30 7.41
C LEU A 327 1.44 6.87 7.83
N THR A 328 1.80 6.03 6.87
CA THR A 328 2.28 4.66 7.09
C THR A 328 3.43 4.34 6.13
N GLY A 329 3.96 3.12 6.23
CA GLY A 329 5.12 2.69 5.46
C GLY A 329 6.45 2.92 6.14
N GLY A 330 7.50 2.34 5.57
CA GLY A 330 8.85 2.40 6.16
C GLY A 330 9.41 3.80 6.24
N SER A 331 9.15 4.61 5.23
CA SER A 331 9.65 5.99 5.12
C SER A 331 8.86 7.00 5.96
N ALA A 332 7.64 6.64 6.41
CA ALA A 332 6.87 7.46 7.35
C ALA A 332 7.45 7.48 8.78
N LYS A 333 8.47 6.65 9.05
CA LYS A 333 9.20 6.66 10.34
C LYS A 333 10.30 7.73 10.41
N MET A 334 10.45 8.54 9.39
CA MET A 334 11.45 9.61 9.34
C MET A 334 11.16 10.67 10.40
N ASP A 335 12.18 11.05 11.17
CA ASP A 335 12.08 12.16 12.14
C ASP A 335 11.60 13.43 11.41
N GLY A 336 10.68 14.18 12.00
CA GLY A 336 10.17 15.44 11.46
C GLY A 336 9.20 15.31 10.27
N VAL A 337 8.80 14.09 9.92
CA VAL A 337 7.88 13.85 8.78
C VAL A 337 6.46 14.34 9.08
N ILE A 338 6.01 14.21 10.32
CA ILE A 338 4.68 14.66 10.74
C ILE A 338 4.62 16.19 10.71
N GLU A 339 5.60 16.84 11.30
CA GLU A 339 5.69 18.30 11.36
C GLU A 339 5.76 18.92 9.95
N LEU A 340 6.53 18.32 9.05
CA LEU A 340 6.58 18.77 7.65
C LEU A 340 5.23 18.54 6.93
N ALA A 341 4.57 17.42 7.20
CA ALA A 341 3.24 17.15 6.64
C ALA A 341 2.21 18.19 7.13
N GLU A 342 2.22 18.53 8.43
CA GLU A 342 1.35 19.56 9.01
C GLU A 342 1.58 20.95 8.37
N GLU A 343 2.82 21.29 8.03
CA GLU A 343 3.14 22.57 7.35
C GLU A 343 2.58 22.61 5.90
N ILE A 344 2.51 21.48 5.21
CA ILE A 344 2.14 21.43 3.79
C ILE A 344 0.63 21.26 3.59
N PHE A 345 -0.03 20.49 4.46
CA PHE A 345 -1.45 20.18 4.37
C PHE A 345 -2.32 21.09 5.22
#